data_f3d61691460f24685b18d0b8c4d5bc29
#
_entry.id   f3d61691460f24685b18d0b8c4d5bc29
#
_cell.length_a   1.000
_cell.length_b   1.000
_cell.length_c   1.000
_cell.angle_alpha   90.00
_cell.angle_beta   90.00
_cell.angle_gamma   90.00
#
_symmetry.space_group_name_H-M   'P 1'
#
loop_
_entity.id
_entity.type
_entity.pdbx_description
1 polymer ?
#
loop_
_entity_poly.entity_id
_entity_poly.type
_entity_poly.pdbx_seq_one_letter_code
_entity_poly.pdbx_strand_id
1 'polypeptide(L)'
;MNANITPESSCAIYGDIALSQSYRILGLGDRESQSLSYGCFDRCYWHYRQTDFVNARFQEASQFLALLHNYPHPQNRFYQQPKIYEWAAQAVQFWTKIQRRDGSFDEYWPYERSFCVTSFTLYAAAETCRLLKCPAPKDSMHKAANWLLARDNPIVMNQMAASAVALRIAGELLENEAILKGAEKRIHFILSHQHPTGYFEEYGGADIGYQTISLSCLAQYYLHTRDADVLEGARRGFRFLDDKIDEKGSYDFQNTSRRTQYFYPFGFRVFEEWDLLGRHKNGLQKNEAINPSWFDDRYCLPLAIDYLQTAVFDADITCYPTPTEVKEK
;
A
#
# COMPACT_ATOMS: atom_id res chain seq x y z
N MET A 1 -6.05 -25.86 26.90
CA MET A 1 -4.82 -26.23 26.20
C MET A 1 -4.58 -25.18 25.16
N ASN A 2 -3.75 -24.16 25.49
CA ASN A 2 -3.39 -23.13 24.52
C ASN A 2 -2.38 -23.76 23.56
N ALA A 3 -2.81 -24.07 22.34
CA ALA A 3 -1.89 -24.38 21.26
C ALA A 3 -0.99 -23.17 21.08
N ASN A 4 0.33 -23.34 21.24
CA ASN A 4 1.32 -22.39 20.83
C ASN A 4 1.19 -22.20 19.30
N ILE A 5 0.39 -21.23 18.87
CA ILE A 5 0.38 -20.77 17.49
C ILE A 5 1.72 -20.05 17.33
N THR A 6 2.66 -20.69 16.66
CA THR A 6 3.90 -20.02 16.28
C THR A 6 3.53 -18.86 15.34
N PRO A 7 4.14 -17.68 15.45
CA PRO A 7 3.88 -16.52 14.57
C PRO A 7 3.88 -16.88 13.09
N GLU A 8 4.75 -17.79 12.66
CA GLU A 8 4.93 -18.25 11.27
C GLU A 8 3.65 -18.82 10.61
N SER A 9 2.75 -19.44 11.36
CA SER A 9 1.52 -20.03 10.78
C SER A 9 0.38 -19.04 10.60
N SER A 10 0.48 -17.82 11.13
CA SER A 10 -0.66 -16.91 11.22
C SER A 10 -0.95 -16.13 9.93
N CYS A 11 0.05 -15.79 9.12
CA CYS A 11 -0.10 -14.94 7.93
C CYS A 11 0.11 -15.63 6.58
N ALA A 12 0.39 -16.93 6.56
CA ALA A 12 0.64 -17.69 5.32
C ALA A 12 -0.51 -17.59 4.30
N ILE A 13 -1.77 -17.60 4.77
CA ILE A 13 -2.95 -17.50 3.91
C ILE A 13 -2.96 -16.21 3.07
N TYR A 14 -2.47 -15.09 3.62
CA TYR A 14 -2.36 -13.83 2.86
C TYR A 14 -1.34 -13.95 1.73
N GLY A 15 -0.22 -14.61 2.00
CA GLY A 15 0.79 -14.91 0.99
C GLY A 15 0.26 -15.81 -0.12
N ASP A 16 -0.44 -16.90 0.24
CA ASP A 16 -1.03 -17.83 -0.73
C ASP A 16 -2.05 -17.13 -1.64
N ILE A 17 -2.95 -16.33 -1.06
CA ILE A 17 -3.94 -15.57 -1.83
C ILE A 17 -3.24 -14.55 -2.74
N ALA A 18 -2.27 -13.80 -2.26
CA ALA A 18 -1.52 -12.84 -3.07
C ALA A 18 -0.74 -13.53 -4.21
N LEU A 19 -0.08 -14.66 -3.93
CA LEU A 19 0.63 -15.46 -4.93
C LEU A 19 -0.31 -15.98 -6.02
N SER A 20 -1.54 -16.34 -5.66
CA SER A 20 -2.55 -16.79 -6.64
C SER A 20 -2.90 -15.69 -7.66
N GLN A 21 -2.72 -14.39 -7.33
CA GLN A 21 -2.95 -13.27 -8.23
C GLN A 21 -1.73 -12.90 -9.09
N SER A 22 -0.57 -13.54 -8.87
CA SER A 22 0.69 -13.15 -9.53
C SER A 22 0.60 -13.19 -11.06
N TYR A 23 0.02 -14.24 -11.64
CA TYR A 23 -0.14 -14.34 -13.10
C TYR A 23 -1.10 -13.30 -13.67
N ARG A 24 -2.17 -13.00 -12.93
CA ARG A 24 -3.13 -11.94 -13.28
C ARG A 24 -2.42 -10.58 -13.32
N ILE A 25 -1.70 -10.23 -12.27
CA ILE A 25 -0.99 -8.95 -12.17
C ILE A 25 0.15 -8.87 -13.20
N LEU A 26 0.93 -9.92 -13.39
CA LEU A 26 1.93 -9.99 -14.47
C LEU A 26 1.31 -9.83 -15.86
N GLY A 27 0.09 -10.33 -16.05
CA GLY A 27 -0.67 -10.19 -17.30
C GLY A 27 -1.13 -8.77 -17.60
N LEU A 28 -1.14 -7.86 -16.60
CA LEU A 28 -1.44 -6.44 -16.82
C LEU A 28 -0.29 -5.68 -17.50
N GLY A 29 0.95 -6.13 -17.29
CA GLY A 29 2.15 -5.40 -17.69
C GLY A 29 2.53 -5.57 -19.17
N ASP A 30 2.92 -4.47 -19.82
CA ASP A 30 3.68 -4.50 -21.06
C ASP A 30 5.14 -4.85 -20.72
N ARG A 31 5.54 -6.07 -21.13
CA ARG A 31 6.85 -6.65 -20.83
C ARG A 31 7.75 -6.75 -22.07
N GLU A 32 7.31 -6.15 -23.18
CA GLU A 32 8.08 -6.11 -24.40
C GLU A 32 9.07 -4.94 -24.38
N SER A 33 10.35 -5.25 -24.30
CA SER A 33 11.41 -4.24 -24.12
C SER A 33 11.53 -3.24 -25.27
N GLN A 34 11.05 -3.58 -26.46
CA GLN A 34 11.04 -2.69 -27.64
C GLN A 34 9.79 -1.82 -27.71
N SER A 35 8.82 -2.03 -26.82
CA SER A 35 7.58 -1.26 -26.79
C SER A 35 7.80 0.13 -26.20
N LEU A 36 7.13 1.14 -26.75
CA LEU A 36 7.09 2.50 -26.18
C LEU A 36 6.44 2.53 -24.80
N SER A 37 5.54 1.58 -24.51
CA SER A 37 4.84 1.40 -23.25
C SER A 37 5.49 0.36 -22.33
N TYR A 38 6.71 -0.06 -22.60
CA TYR A 38 7.43 -1.02 -21.74
C TYR A 38 7.43 -0.56 -20.28
N GLY A 39 6.91 -1.44 -19.40
CA GLY A 39 6.71 -1.18 -17.98
C GLY A 39 5.33 -0.58 -17.61
N CYS A 40 4.43 -0.35 -18.58
CA CYS A 40 3.05 0.05 -18.33
C CYS A 40 2.22 -1.12 -17.83
N PHE A 41 1.45 -0.94 -16.76
CA PHE A 41 0.53 -1.94 -16.24
C PHE A 41 -0.96 -1.66 -16.52
N ASP A 42 -1.27 -0.55 -17.16
CA ASP A 42 -2.62 -0.25 -17.62
C ASP A 42 -2.92 -0.86 -18.98
N ARG A 43 -3.60 -2.01 -19.00
CA ARG A 43 -3.97 -2.71 -20.25
C ARG A 43 -4.97 -1.95 -21.10
N CYS A 44 -5.79 -1.09 -20.51
CA CYS A 44 -6.72 -0.25 -21.28
C CYS A 44 -5.95 0.75 -22.16
N TYR A 45 -4.81 1.22 -21.66
CA TYR A 45 -3.93 2.11 -22.43
C TYR A 45 -3.06 1.33 -23.44
N TRP A 46 -2.18 0.43 -22.97
CA TRP A 46 -1.14 -0.10 -23.84
C TRP A 46 -1.61 -1.23 -24.77
N HIS A 47 -2.55 -2.07 -24.32
CA HIS A 47 -2.97 -3.28 -25.05
C HIS A 47 -4.28 -3.06 -25.80
N TYR A 48 -5.35 -2.70 -25.10
CA TYR A 48 -6.68 -2.54 -25.68
C TYR A 48 -6.86 -1.21 -26.41
N ARG A 49 -6.03 -0.21 -26.09
CA ARG A 49 -6.08 1.15 -26.65
C ARG A 49 -7.47 1.79 -26.51
N GLN A 50 -8.11 1.56 -25.37
CA GLN A 50 -9.42 2.13 -25.03
C GLN A 50 -9.30 3.54 -24.47
N THR A 51 -8.13 3.90 -23.94
CA THR A 51 -7.80 5.22 -23.40
C THR A 51 -6.55 5.78 -24.07
N ASP A 52 -6.45 7.10 -24.17
CA ASP A 52 -5.30 7.84 -24.69
C ASP A 52 -4.38 8.36 -23.57
N PHE A 53 -4.71 8.06 -22.32
CA PHE A 53 -3.90 8.34 -21.12
C PHE A 53 -3.85 7.12 -20.21
N VAL A 54 -2.88 7.09 -19.32
CA VAL A 54 -2.66 5.98 -18.39
C VAL A 54 -3.36 6.26 -17.07
N ASN A 55 -4.13 5.29 -16.57
CA ASN A 55 -4.49 5.24 -15.17
C ASN A 55 -3.24 4.87 -14.35
N ALA A 56 -2.63 5.87 -13.72
CA ALA A 56 -1.36 5.69 -13.04
C ALA A 56 -1.43 4.75 -11.82
N ARG A 57 -2.63 4.47 -11.26
CA ARG A 57 -2.81 3.52 -10.17
C ARG A 57 -2.29 2.12 -10.51
N PHE A 58 -2.35 1.71 -11.78
CA PHE A 58 -1.81 0.42 -12.18
C PHE A 58 -0.28 0.32 -12.03
N GLN A 59 0.44 1.46 -11.92
CA GLN A 59 1.88 1.43 -11.64
C GLN A 59 2.24 1.03 -10.21
N GLU A 60 1.26 0.90 -9.31
CA GLU A 60 1.44 0.24 -8.01
C GLU A 60 1.91 -1.22 -8.18
N ALA A 61 1.72 -1.83 -9.36
CA ALA A 61 2.26 -3.14 -9.68
C ALA A 61 3.79 -3.25 -9.48
N SER A 62 4.52 -2.14 -9.56
CA SER A 62 5.95 -2.12 -9.25
C SER A 62 6.24 -2.64 -7.83
N GLN A 63 5.44 -2.22 -6.84
CA GLN A 63 5.57 -2.66 -5.44
C GLN A 63 5.18 -4.14 -5.29
N PHE A 64 4.11 -4.59 -5.95
CA PHE A 64 3.75 -6.01 -5.95
C PHE A 64 4.90 -6.88 -6.46
N LEU A 65 5.51 -6.49 -7.59
CA LEU A 65 6.63 -7.22 -8.17
C LEU A 65 7.87 -7.21 -7.29
N ALA A 66 8.16 -6.09 -6.61
CA ALA A 66 9.27 -5.99 -5.67
C ALA A 66 9.08 -6.92 -4.46
N LEU A 67 7.88 -6.94 -3.89
CA LEU A 67 7.52 -7.88 -2.82
C LEU A 67 7.61 -9.33 -3.31
N LEU A 68 7.07 -9.63 -4.49
CA LEU A 68 7.10 -10.95 -5.10
C LEU A 68 8.54 -11.44 -5.32
N HIS A 69 9.43 -10.55 -5.78
CA HIS A 69 10.86 -10.85 -5.96
C HIS A 69 11.54 -11.23 -4.63
N ASN A 70 11.14 -10.59 -3.52
CA ASN A 70 11.78 -10.76 -2.22
C ASN A 70 11.13 -11.82 -1.32
N TYR A 71 9.96 -12.37 -1.66
CA TYR A 71 9.21 -13.31 -0.82
C TYR A 71 9.70 -14.75 -0.96
N PRO A 72 10.46 -15.32 0.01
CA PRO A 72 11.04 -16.66 -0.06
C PRO A 72 10.04 -17.76 0.33
N HIS A 73 8.92 -17.82 -0.38
CA HIS A 73 7.89 -18.83 -0.13
C HIS A 73 8.05 -20.02 -1.09
N PRO A 74 7.87 -21.29 -0.65
CA PRO A 74 8.06 -22.48 -1.50
C PRO A 74 7.22 -22.49 -2.77
N GLN A 75 6.04 -21.89 -2.75
CA GLN A 75 5.16 -21.78 -3.92
C GLN A 75 5.44 -20.55 -4.77
N ASN A 76 6.33 -19.65 -4.33
CA ASN A 76 6.70 -18.47 -5.09
C ASN A 76 7.75 -18.79 -6.15
N ARG A 77 7.29 -19.08 -7.37
CA ARG A 77 8.17 -19.33 -8.52
C ARG A 77 8.93 -18.10 -9.01
N PHE A 78 8.58 -16.93 -8.50
CA PHE A 78 9.11 -15.63 -8.89
C PHE A 78 10.18 -15.10 -7.93
N TYR A 79 10.43 -15.82 -6.84
CA TYR A 79 11.45 -15.44 -5.85
C TYR A 79 12.82 -15.30 -6.51
N GLN A 80 13.45 -14.14 -6.34
CA GLN A 80 14.76 -13.74 -6.89
C GLN A 80 14.92 -13.94 -8.41
N GLN A 81 13.81 -13.97 -9.16
CA GLN A 81 13.89 -14.06 -10.62
C GLN A 81 14.33 -12.72 -11.23
N PRO A 82 15.42 -12.67 -12.04
CA PRO A 82 15.94 -11.42 -12.61
C PRO A 82 14.91 -10.64 -13.43
N LYS A 83 14.00 -11.33 -14.13
CA LYS A 83 12.95 -10.68 -14.91
C LYS A 83 11.91 -9.96 -14.04
N ILE A 84 11.62 -10.45 -12.84
CA ILE A 84 10.71 -9.77 -11.90
C ILE A 84 11.34 -8.47 -11.40
N TYR A 85 12.62 -8.51 -11.05
CA TYR A 85 13.39 -7.32 -10.72
C TYR A 85 13.36 -6.29 -11.87
N GLU A 86 13.69 -6.73 -13.10
CA GLU A 86 13.71 -5.89 -14.29
C GLU A 86 12.34 -5.23 -14.53
N TRP A 87 11.24 -6.01 -14.49
CA TRP A 87 9.89 -5.48 -14.75
C TRP A 87 9.42 -4.53 -13.65
N ALA A 88 9.76 -4.80 -12.39
CA ALA A 88 9.46 -3.88 -11.29
C ALA A 88 10.20 -2.53 -11.47
N ALA A 89 11.49 -2.57 -11.79
CA ALA A 89 12.27 -1.38 -12.08
C ALA A 89 11.74 -0.61 -13.31
N GLN A 90 11.35 -1.32 -14.37
CA GLN A 90 10.75 -0.71 -15.57
C GLN A 90 9.39 -0.10 -15.31
N ALA A 91 8.58 -0.69 -14.42
CA ALA A 91 7.32 -0.08 -14.01
C ALA A 91 7.55 1.28 -13.30
N VAL A 92 8.60 1.39 -12.47
CA VAL A 92 9.01 2.68 -11.89
C VAL A 92 9.51 3.65 -12.97
N GLN A 93 10.27 3.18 -13.96
CA GLN A 93 10.70 4.03 -15.08
C GLN A 93 9.52 4.49 -15.93
N PHE A 94 8.54 3.64 -16.18
CA PHE A 94 7.32 4.04 -16.91
C PHE A 94 6.49 5.03 -16.10
N TRP A 95 6.40 4.89 -14.77
CA TRP A 95 5.77 5.87 -13.88
C TRP A 95 6.35 7.28 -14.10
N THR A 96 7.67 7.42 -14.30
CA THR A 96 8.28 8.74 -14.58
C THR A 96 7.81 9.34 -15.92
N LYS A 97 7.55 8.50 -16.94
CA LYS A 97 7.13 8.95 -18.27
C LYS A 97 5.71 9.53 -18.28
N ILE A 98 4.83 9.02 -17.39
CA ILE A 98 3.44 9.46 -17.33
C ILE A 98 3.20 10.59 -16.33
N GLN A 99 4.24 11.03 -15.61
CA GLN A 99 4.16 12.14 -14.69
C GLN A 99 3.82 13.45 -15.38
N ARG A 100 2.86 14.21 -14.86
CA ARG A 100 2.56 15.56 -15.30
C ARG A 100 3.72 16.52 -14.97
N ARG A 101 3.83 17.62 -15.71
CA ARG A 101 4.92 18.59 -15.53
C ARG A 101 4.97 19.18 -14.13
N ASP A 102 3.82 19.29 -13.44
CA ASP A 102 3.71 19.79 -12.09
C ASP A 102 4.03 18.75 -11.01
N GLY A 103 4.28 17.50 -11.39
CA GLY A 103 4.61 16.39 -10.50
C GLY A 103 3.44 15.46 -10.19
N SER A 104 2.22 15.79 -10.59
CA SER A 104 1.01 15.00 -10.34
C SER A 104 0.83 13.84 -11.32
N PHE A 105 -0.19 13.00 -11.02
CA PHE A 105 -0.62 11.88 -11.84
C PHE A 105 -2.14 11.86 -12.01
N ASP A 106 -2.62 11.19 -13.07
CA ASP A 106 -4.03 11.07 -13.42
C ASP A 106 -4.53 9.63 -13.21
N GLU A 107 -5.85 9.47 -12.96
CA GLU A 107 -6.52 8.18 -12.81
C GLU A 107 -7.68 8.01 -13.79
N TYR A 108 -8.73 8.83 -13.65
CA TYR A 108 -10.01 8.64 -14.36
C TYR A 108 -10.13 9.45 -15.63
N TRP A 109 -9.47 10.60 -15.70
CA TRP A 109 -9.47 11.47 -16.88
C TRP A 109 -8.16 12.26 -17.01
N PRO A 110 -7.85 12.72 -18.24
CA PRO A 110 -6.64 13.52 -18.48
C PRO A 110 -6.68 14.83 -17.68
N TYR A 111 -5.53 15.22 -17.14
CA TYR A 111 -5.35 16.43 -16.33
C TYR A 111 -6.15 16.48 -15.02
N GLU A 112 -6.54 15.33 -14.50
CA GLU A 112 -7.17 15.17 -13.19
C GLU A 112 -6.29 15.71 -12.06
N ARG A 113 -4.99 15.45 -12.12
CA ARG A 113 -4.02 15.83 -11.08
C ARG A 113 -4.45 15.31 -9.72
N SER A 114 -4.66 14.02 -9.64
CA SER A 114 -5.26 13.35 -8.48
C SER A 114 -4.32 13.30 -7.29
N PHE A 115 -4.80 13.79 -6.14
CA PHE A 115 -4.08 13.67 -4.87
C PHE A 115 -3.94 12.20 -4.46
N CYS A 116 -5.01 11.42 -4.59
CA CYS A 116 -5.04 9.99 -4.34
C CYS A 116 -3.92 9.27 -5.10
N VAL A 117 -3.96 9.41 -6.44
CA VAL A 117 -3.05 8.69 -7.33
C VAL A 117 -1.60 9.11 -7.10
N THR A 118 -1.34 10.41 -6.96
CA THR A 118 0.01 10.91 -6.71
C THR A 118 0.57 10.34 -5.40
N SER A 119 -0.27 10.24 -4.35
CA SER A 119 0.12 9.68 -3.05
C SER A 119 0.48 8.19 -3.15
N PHE A 120 -0.44 7.38 -3.64
CA PHE A 120 -0.25 5.92 -3.68
C PHE A 120 0.83 5.50 -4.67
N THR A 121 0.96 6.16 -5.81
CA THR A 121 1.97 5.78 -6.80
C THR A 121 3.37 6.25 -6.43
N LEU A 122 3.52 7.41 -5.77
CA LEU A 122 4.81 7.79 -5.19
C LEU A 122 5.22 6.81 -4.09
N TYR A 123 4.28 6.42 -3.21
CA TYR A 123 4.54 5.39 -2.21
C TYR A 123 5.03 4.09 -2.87
N ALA A 124 4.29 3.56 -3.84
CA ALA A 124 4.65 2.33 -4.51
C ALA A 124 6.00 2.39 -5.22
N ALA A 125 6.29 3.50 -5.93
CA ALA A 125 7.56 3.69 -6.63
C ALA A 125 8.74 3.79 -5.66
N ALA A 126 8.60 4.56 -4.57
CA ALA A 126 9.63 4.72 -3.55
C ALA A 126 9.89 3.40 -2.82
N GLU A 127 8.84 2.70 -2.41
CA GLU A 127 8.92 1.40 -1.75
C GLU A 127 9.57 0.34 -2.66
N THR A 128 9.24 0.34 -3.95
CA THR A 128 9.89 -0.52 -4.94
C THR A 128 11.41 -0.29 -4.97
N CYS A 129 11.84 0.97 -5.04
CA CYS A 129 13.27 1.29 -5.06
C CYS A 129 13.96 0.88 -3.76
N ARG A 130 13.31 1.06 -2.62
CA ARG A 130 13.83 0.64 -1.31
C ARG A 130 13.97 -0.89 -1.23
N LEU A 131 12.92 -1.63 -1.58
CA LEU A 131 12.88 -3.09 -1.51
C LEU A 131 13.91 -3.76 -2.45
N LEU A 132 14.05 -3.24 -3.66
CA LEU A 132 14.96 -3.79 -4.66
C LEU A 132 16.36 -3.19 -4.60
N LYS A 133 16.57 -2.14 -3.79
CA LYS A 133 17.82 -1.36 -3.75
C LYS A 133 18.24 -0.89 -5.15
N CYS A 134 17.24 -0.55 -6.00
CA CYS A 134 17.47 -0.05 -7.34
C CYS A 134 17.54 1.49 -7.36
N PRO A 135 18.15 2.10 -8.39
CA PRO A 135 18.25 3.55 -8.50
C PRO A 135 16.87 4.23 -8.48
N ALA A 136 16.68 5.16 -7.55
CA ALA A 136 15.47 5.97 -7.46
C ALA A 136 15.46 7.07 -8.55
N PRO A 137 14.33 7.32 -9.24
CA PRO A 137 14.19 8.42 -10.19
C PRO A 137 14.00 9.75 -9.43
N LYS A 138 15.10 10.29 -8.89
CA LYS A 138 15.13 11.41 -7.94
C LYS A 138 14.31 12.62 -8.41
N ASP A 139 14.46 13.05 -9.66
CA ASP A 139 13.74 14.23 -10.19
C ASP A 139 12.21 14.04 -10.16
N SER A 140 11.72 12.88 -10.58
CA SER A 140 10.30 12.58 -10.57
C SER A 140 9.74 12.44 -9.15
N MET A 141 10.49 11.80 -8.25
CA MET A 141 10.11 11.70 -6.84
C MET A 141 10.07 13.08 -6.16
N HIS A 142 11.07 13.95 -6.42
CA HIS A 142 11.07 15.33 -5.93
C HIS A 142 9.83 16.11 -6.41
N LYS A 143 9.50 16.03 -7.70
CA LYS A 143 8.32 16.71 -8.25
C LYS A 143 7.03 16.23 -7.60
N ALA A 144 6.84 14.92 -7.47
CA ALA A 144 5.66 14.34 -6.83
C ALA A 144 5.57 14.72 -5.34
N ALA A 145 6.67 14.62 -4.60
CA ALA A 145 6.73 15.01 -3.20
C ALA A 145 6.41 16.49 -2.99
N ASN A 146 7.00 17.39 -3.78
CA ASN A 146 6.73 18.83 -3.71
C ASN A 146 5.28 19.15 -4.07
N TRP A 147 4.71 18.44 -5.05
CA TRP A 147 3.30 18.60 -5.40
C TRP A 147 2.38 18.20 -4.24
N LEU A 148 2.68 17.09 -3.54
CA LEU A 148 1.95 16.64 -2.35
C LEU A 148 2.13 17.58 -1.16
N LEU A 149 3.34 18.10 -0.91
CA LEU A 149 3.61 19.06 0.17
C LEU A 149 2.80 20.34 0.05
N ALA A 150 2.50 20.76 -1.17
CA ALA A 150 1.72 21.96 -1.46
C ALA A 150 0.20 21.74 -1.40
N ARG A 151 -0.29 20.55 -1.06
CA ARG A 151 -1.72 20.18 -1.15
C ARG A 151 -2.12 19.24 -0.02
N ASP A 152 -3.37 19.37 0.42
CA ASP A 152 -4.00 18.48 1.41
C ASP A 152 -5.36 18.01 0.90
N ASN A 153 -5.81 16.87 1.40
CA ASN A 153 -7.17 16.36 1.19
C ASN A 153 -7.80 15.94 2.54
N PRO A 154 -8.14 16.91 3.40
CA PRO A 154 -8.51 16.66 4.79
C PRO A 154 -9.82 15.91 4.98
N ILE A 155 -10.63 15.74 3.94
CA ILE A 155 -11.88 14.98 4.00
C ILE A 155 -11.70 13.49 3.67
N VAL A 156 -10.47 13.06 3.32
CA VAL A 156 -10.15 11.67 2.91
C VAL A 156 -8.85 11.24 3.57
N MET A 157 -8.94 10.76 4.80
CA MET A 157 -7.77 10.52 5.65
C MET A 157 -6.90 9.35 5.17
N ASN A 158 -7.46 8.33 4.50
CA ASN A 158 -6.64 7.28 3.91
C ASN A 158 -5.66 7.82 2.85
N GLN A 159 -6.07 8.82 2.06
CA GLN A 159 -5.19 9.45 1.06
C GLN A 159 -4.13 10.33 1.73
N MET A 160 -4.48 11.00 2.82
CA MET A 160 -3.53 11.75 3.64
C MET A 160 -2.50 10.80 4.27
N ALA A 161 -2.92 9.65 4.80
CA ALA A 161 -2.04 8.64 5.37
C ALA A 161 -1.09 8.06 4.30
N ALA A 162 -1.61 7.69 3.12
CA ALA A 162 -0.78 7.23 2.00
C ALA A 162 0.25 8.29 1.58
N SER A 163 -0.14 9.58 1.55
CA SER A 163 0.79 10.65 1.20
C SER A 163 1.87 10.88 2.27
N ALA A 164 1.56 10.68 3.56
CA ALA A 164 2.56 10.75 4.63
C ALA A 164 3.63 9.66 4.48
N VAL A 165 3.21 8.42 4.20
CA VAL A 165 4.13 7.30 3.91
C VAL A 165 4.96 7.59 2.67
N ALA A 166 4.31 8.03 1.58
CA ALA A 166 5.00 8.38 0.33
C ALA A 166 6.11 9.43 0.55
N LEU A 167 5.78 10.50 1.29
CA LEU A 167 6.74 11.54 1.64
C LEU A 167 7.85 11.02 2.55
N ARG A 168 7.54 10.15 3.51
CA ARG A 168 8.54 9.57 4.40
C ARG A 168 9.58 8.76 3.63
N ILE A 169 9.14 7.78 2.83
CA ILE A 169 10.05 6.90 2.10
C ILE A 169 10.79 7.68 1.00
N ALA A 170 10.10 8.55 0.25
CA ALA A 170 10.75 9.40 -0.74
C ALA A 170 11.78 10.34 -0.10
N GLY A 171 11.46 10.93 1.06
CA GLY A 171 12.38 11.80 1.81
C GLY A 171 13.65 11.08 2.23
N GLU A 172 13.55 9.83 2.67
CA GLU A 172 14.70 8.97 3.00
C GLU A 172 15.57 8.67 1.76
N LEU A 173 14.95 8.23 0.66
CA LEU A 173 15.67 7.93 -0.59
C LEU A 173 16.32 9.15 -1.23
N LEU A 174 15.74 10.33 -1.03
CA LEU A 174 16.23 11.60 -1.54
C LEU A 174 17.18 12.33 -0.57
N GLU A 175 17.32 11.82 0.65
CA GLU A 175 18.06 12.46 1.76
C GLU A 175 17.60 13.92 1.96
N ASN A 176 16.28 14.14 1.98
CA ASN A 176 15.68 15.48 1.97
C ASN A 176 14.87 15.77 3.24
N GLU A 177 15.48 16.54 4.14
CA GLU A 177 14.88 16.93 5.43
C GLU A 177 13.57 17.72 5.31
N ALA A 178 13.39 18.52 4.27
CA ALA A 178 12.15 19.28 4.09
C ALA A 178 10.97 18.35 3.76
N ILE A 179 11.22 17.29 2.97
CA ILE A 179 10.23 16.26 2.67
C ILE A 179 9.91 15.43 3.91
N LEU A 180 10.93 15.04 4.70
CA LEU A 180 10.76 14.29 5.95
C LEU A 180 9.93 15.08 6.97
N LYS A 181 10.22 16.35 7.18
CA LYS A 181 9.41 17.25 8.04
C LYS A 181 7.98 17.43 7.54
N GLY A 182 7.79 17.43 6.22
CA GLY A 182 6.46 17.46 5.62
C GLY A 182 5.66 16.19 5.90
N ALA A 183 6.29 15.02 5.87
CA ALA A 183 5.68 13.75 6.25
C ALA A 183 5.26 13.75 7.72
N GLU A 184 6.14 14.18 8.63
CA GLU A 184 5.88 14.32 10.07
C GLU A 184 4.70 15.25 10.34
N LYS A 185 4.70 16.45 9.75
CA LYS A 185 3.60 17.40 9.88
C LYS A 185 2.27 16.78 9.43
N ARG A 186 2.28 15.98 8.37
CA ARG A 186 1.07 15.35 7.85
C ARG A 186 0.54 14.24 8.76
N ILE A 187 1.42 13.44 9.35
CA ILE A 187 1.03 12.46 10.38
C ILE A 187 0.41 13.15 11.59
N HIS A 188 1.03 14.20 12.12
CA HIS A 188 0.46 14.94 13.24
C HIS A 188 -0.91 15.53 12.90
N PHE A 189 -1.11 16.02 11.67
CA PHE A 189 -2.42 16.48 11.22
C PHE A 189 -3.45 15.34 11.28
N ILE A 190 -3.14 14.15 10.71
CA ILE A 190 -4.04 13.00 10.70
C ILE A 190 -4.43 12.57 12.12
N LEU A 191 -3.45 12.46 13.02
CA LEU A 191 -3.66 12.03 14.40
C LEU A 191 -4.46 13.05 15.21
N SER A 192 -4.26 14.35 14.98
CA SER A 192 -5.03 15.43 15.64
C SER A 192 -6.47 15.52 15.15
N HIS A 193 -6.79 15.00 13.96
CA HIS A 193 -8.14 14.95 13.39
C HIS A 193 -8.78 13.56 13.52
N GLN A 194 -8.16 12.62 14.23
CA GLN A 194 -8.78 11.33 14.52
C GLN A 194 -10.01 11.55 15.42
N HIS A 195 -11.14 10.98 15.03
CA HIS A 195 -12.38 11.08 15.79
C HIS A 195 -12.20 10.50 17.22
N PRO A 196 -12.86 11.06 18.26
CA PRO A 196 -12.74 10.58 19.65
C PRO A 196 -13.04 9.07 19.82
N THR A 197 -13.89 8.49 18.97
CA THR A 197 -14.16 7.04 18.98
C THR A 197 -13.10 6.21 18.27
N GLY A 198 -12.10 6.83 17.61
CA GLY A 198 -10.94 6.16 17.03
C GLY A 198 -10.90 6.04 15.51
N TYR A 199 -11.98 6.37 14.78
CA TYR A 199 -11.91 6.31 13.33
C TYR A 199 -11.24 7.54 12.71
N PHE A 200 -10.73 7.36 11.49
CA PHE A 200 -10.30 8.43 10.60
C PHE A 200 -11.42 8.76 9.63
N GLU A 201 -11.69 10.05 9.46
CA GLU A 201 -12.83 10.49 8.67
C GLU A 201 -12.65 10.21 7.18
N GLU A 202 -13.73 9.71 6.56
CA GLU A 202 -13.80 9.41 5.14
C GLU A 202 -15.09 10.01 4.56
N TYR A 203 -14.97 11.13 3.85
CA TYR A 203 -16.09 11.81 3.20
C TYR A 203 -17.26 12.15 4.17
N GLY A 204 -16.92 12.63 5.36
CA GLY A 204 -17.90 13.06 6.36
C GLY A 204 -18.41 11.96 7.28
N GLY A 205 -17.76 10.81 7.35
CA GLY A 205 -18.14 9.72 8.24
C GLY A 205 -17.09 8.65 8.41
N ALA A 206 -17.43 7.59 9.12
CA ALA A 206 -16.59 6.40 9.26
C ALA A 206 -16.80 5.44 8.09
N ASP A 207 -15.71 4.89 7.56
CA ASP A 207 -15.74 3.75 6.64
C ASP A 207 -14.76 2.68 7.11
N ILE A 208 -15.26 1.46 7.36
CA ILE A 208 -14.46 0.40 7.97
C ILE A 208 -13.36 -0.06 7.01
N GLY A 209 -13.66 -0.22 5.74
CA GLY A 209 -12.66 -0.62 4.75
C GLY A 209 -11.55 0.42 4.62
N TYR A 210 -11.88 1.70 4.48
CA TYR A 210 -10.87 2.77 4.44
C TYR A 210 -10.12 2.94 5.77
N GLN A 211 -10.76 2.65 6.90
CA GLN A 211 -10.07 2.59 8.18
C GLN A 211 -8.91 1.58 8.15
N THR A 212 -9.12 0.38 7.56
CA THR A 212 -8.05 -0.62 7.44
C THR A 212 -6.91 -0.14 6.53
N ILE A 213 -7.20 0.62 5.46
CA ILE A 213 -6.18 1.22 4.60
C ILE A 213 -5.37 2.27 5.38
N SER A 214 -6.05 3.14 6.15
CA SER A 214 -5.36 4.13 6.97
C SER A 214 -4.44 3.49 7.99
N LEU A 215 -4.89 2.41 8.65
CA LEU A 215 -4.07 1.65 9.60
C LEU A 215 -2.89 0.94 8.93
N SER A 216 -3.05 0.44 7.71
CA SER A 216 -1.95 -0.13 6.92
C SER A 216 -0.89 0.94 6.59
N CYS A 217 -1.32 2.15 6.19
CA CYS A 217 -0.40 3.26 5.96
C CYS A 217 0.29 3.71 7.26
N LEU A 218 -0.43 3.81 8.37
CA LEU A 218 0.17 4.15 9.66
C LEU A 218 1.20 3.11 10.11
N ALA A 219 0.93 1.82 9.85
CA ALA A 219 1.87 0.75 10.12
C ALA A 219 3.17 0.92 9.33
N GLN A 220 3.05 1.20 8.03
CA GLN A 220 4.22 1.46 7.19
C GLN A 220 5.02 2.67 7.70
N TYR A 221 4.36 3.77 8.04
CA TYR A 221 5.02 4.94 8.61
C TYR A 221 5.70 4.61 9.95
N TYR A 222 5.03 3.87 10.84
CA TYR A 222 5.56 3.43 12.13
C TYR A 222 6.82 2.58 11.98
N LEU A 223 6.88 1.69 11.00
CA LEU A 223 8.06 0.87 10.75
C LEU A 223 9.30 1.70 10.40
N HIS A 224 9.12 2.86 9.78
CA HIS A 224 10.20 3.80 9.45
C HIS A 224 10.58 4.76 10.57
N THR A 225 9.67 5.05 11.53
CA THR A 225 9.87 6.12 12.52
C THR A 225 9.88 5.65 13.96
N ARG A 226 9.15 4.58 14.25
CA ARG A 226 8.84 4.12 15.63
C ARG A 226 8.16 5.19 16.47
N ASP A 227 7.42 6.08 15.83
CA ASP A 227 6.68 7.17 16.45
C ASP A 227 5.60 6.64 17.41
N ALA A 228 5.68 7.05 18.70
CA ALA A 228 4.77 6.58 19.74
C ALA A 228 3.34 7.13 19.56
N ASP A 229 3.19 8.32 19.00
CA ASP A 229 1.87 8.92 18.74
C ASP A 229 1.14 8.17 17.62
N VAL A 230 1.89 7.69 16.60
CA VAL A 230 1.35 6.81 15.55
C VAL A 230 0.87 5.49 16.14
N LEU A 231 1.64 4.88 17.04
CA LEU A 231 1.24 3.66 17.73
C LEU A 231 -0.06 3.85 18.53
N GLU A 232 -0.17 4.94 19.31
CA GLU A 232 -1.39 5.21 20.09
C GLU A 232 -2.59 5.56 19.18
N GLY A 233 -2.37 6.30 18.11
CA GLY A 233 -3.40 6.56 17.10
C GLY A 233 -3.92 5.29 16.45
N ALA A 234 -3.02 4.37 16.09
CA ALA A 234 -3.38 3.05 15.54
C ALA A 234 -4.19 2.23 16.56
N ARG A 235 -3.76 2.17 17.83
CA ARG A 235 -4.51 1.48 18.91
C ARG A 235 -5.94 2.01 19.06
N ARG A 236 -6.13 3.33 19.01
CA ARG A 236 -7.49 3.91 19.01
C ARG A 236 -8.29 3.46 17.78
N GLY A 237 -7.64 3.41 16.62
CA GLY A 237 -8.25 2.93 15.37
C GLY A 237 -8.69 1.47 15.44
N PHE A 238 -7.90 0.59 16.06
CA PHE A 238 -8.26 -0.81 16.26
C PHE A 238 -9.39 -0.98 17.28
N ARG A 239 -9.38 -0.25 18.41
CA ARG A 239 -10.51 -0.25 19.34
C ARG A 239 -11.84 0.13 18.66
N PHE A 240 -11.81 1.04 17.69
CA PHE A 240 -12.99 1.35 16.89
C PHE A 240 -13.47 0.19 16.03
N LEU A 241 -12.57 -0.68 15.56
CA LEU A 241 -12.89 -1.81 14.68
C LEU A 241 -13.36 -3.06 15.44
N ASP A 242 -13.03 -3.19 16.72
CA ASP A 242 -13.19 -4.44 17.48
C ASP A 242 -14.64 -4.95 17.53
N ASP A 243 -15.60 -4.06 17.77
CA ASP A 243 -17.03 -4.39 17.80
C ASP A 243 -17.70 -4.41 16.42
N LYS A 244 -16.97 -4.08 15.34
CA LYS A 244 -17.51 -3.92 13.99
C LYS A 244 -17.12 -5.04 13.04
N ILE A 245 -16.05 -5.74 13.34
CA ILE A 245 -15.59 -6.90 12.57
C ILE A 245 -16.08 -8.16 13.28
N ASP A 246 -16.93 -8.92 12.63
CA ASP A 246 -17.51 -10.14 13.17
C ASP A 246 -16.52 -11.34 13.19
N GLU A 247 -16.94 -12.47 13.77
CA GLU A 247 -16.15 -13.70 13.85
C GLU A 247 -15.77 -14.33 12.51
N LYS A 248 -16.36 -13.82 11.43
CA LYS A 248 -16.08 -14.22 10.04
C LYS A 248 -15.14 -13.25 9.33
N GLY A 249 -14.65 -12.22 10.04
CA GLY A 249 -13.82 -11.18 9.47
C GLY A 249 -14.58 -10.27 8.50
N SER A 250 -15.90 -10.26 8.59
CA SER A 250 -16.80 -9.42 7.80
C SER A 250 -17.30 -8.23 8.64
N TYR A 251 -17.92 -7.25 7.99
CA TYR A 251 -18.48 -6.07 8.65
C TYR A 251 -19.64 -5.49 7.85
N ASP A 252 -20.51 -4.73 8.53
CA ASP A 252 -21.59 -4.01 7.89
C ASP A 252 -21.06 -2.81 7.11
N PHE A 253 -20.77 -3.01 5.82
CA PHE A 253 -20.31 -1.95 4.93
C PHE A 253 -21.46 -1.07 4.43
N GLN A 254 -22.71 -1.51 4.50
CA GLN A 254 -23.87 -0.78 3.95
C GLN A 254 -24.11 0.54 4.70
N ASN A 255 -23.80 0.57 5.99
CA ASN A 255 -23.99 1.72 6.88
C ASN A 255 -22.70 2.52 7.10
N THR A 256 -21.75 2.48 6.16
CA THR A 256 -20.52 3.26 6.18
C THR A 256 -20.53 4.36 5.12
N SER A 257 -19.68 5.37 5.25
CA SER A 257 -19.69 6.56 4.40
C SER A 257 -19.44 6.27 2.92
N ARG A 258 -18.67 5.24 2.61
CA ARG A 258 -18.30 4.86 1.23
C ARG A 258 -18.72 3.45 0.83
N ARG A 259 -19.26 2.67 1.75
CA ARG A 259 -19.66 1.27 1.53
C ARG A 259 -18.55 0.40 0.98
N THR A 260 -17.31 0.63 1.43
CA THR A 260 -16.16 -0.15 0.96
C THR A 260 -16.14 -1.53 1.58
N GLN A 261 -15.63 -2.51 0.82
CA GLN A 261 -15.62 -3.92 1.20
C GLN A 261 -14.19 -4.47 1.34
N TYR A 262 -13.17 -3.59 1.39
CA TYR A 262 -11.78 -4.00 1.52
C TYR A 262 -11.43 -4.37 2.95
N PHE A 263 -10.45 -5.25 3.11
CA PHE A 263 -9.78 -5.49 4.37
C PHE A 263 -8.27 -5.55 4.12
N TYR A 264 -7.54 -4.61 4.66
CA TYR A 264 -6.08 -4.49 4.55
C TYR A 264 -5.43 -5.04 5.83
N PRO A 265 -4.85 -6.27 5.80
CA PRO A 265 -4.34 -6.95 7.00
C PRO A 265 -3.00 -6.43 7.53
N PHE A 266 -2.23 -5.67 6.74
CA PHE A 266 -0.87 -5.30 7.10
C PHE A 266 -0.78 -4.52 8.42
N GLY A 267 -1.67 -3.53 8.62
CA GLY A 267 -1.73 -2.77 9.87
C GLY A 267 -1.98 -3.66 11.08
N PHE A 268 -2.89 -4.62 10.97
CA PHE A 268 -3.21 -5.57 12.04
C PHE A 268 -2.00 -6.44 12.39
N ARG A 269 -1.22 -6.87 11.38
CA ARG A 269 -0.02 -7.68 11.62
C ARG A 269 1.10 -6.88 12.28
N VAL A 270 1.34 -5.65 11.86
CA VAL A 270 2.43 -4.81 12.38
C VAL A 270 2.16 -4.40 13.83
N PHE A 271 0.92 -4.08 14.16
CA PHE A 271 0.52 -3.67 15.50
C PHE A 271 0.04 -4.83 16.39
N GLU A 272 0.19 -6.07 15.91
CA GLU A 272 -0.08 -7.32 16.66
C GLU A 272 -1.54 -7.47 17.10
N GLU A 273 -2.49 -7.00 16.29
CA GLU A 273 -3.93 -7.15 16.53
C GLU A 273 -4.41 -8.54 16.10
N TRP A 274 -3.94 -9.55 16.83
CA TRP A 274 -4.07 -10.97 16.47
C TRP A 274 -5.50 -11.48 16.47
N ASP A 275 -6.37 -10.95 17.33
CA ASP A 275 -7.77 -11.38 17.41
C ASP A 275 -8.53 -10.97 16.15
N LEU A 276 -8.48 -9.69 15.77
CA LEU A 276 -9.11 -9.19 14.55
C LEU A 276 -8.53 -9.83 13.29
N LEU A 277 -7.20 -10.01 13.26
CA LEU A 277 -6.53 -10.71 12.17
C LEU A 277 -6.96 -12.17 12.07
N GLY A 278 -7.15 -12.84 13.23
CA GLY A 278 -7.66 -14.20 13.34
C GLY A 278 -9.08 -14.35 12.82
N ARG A 279 -9.98 -13.42 13.14
CA ARG A 279 -11.36 -13.38 12.62
C ARG A 279 -11.35 -13.29 11.08
N HIS A 280 -10.56 -12.37 10.51
CA HIS A 280 -10.46 -12.22 9.05
C HIS A 280 -9.85 -13.47 8.38
N LYS A 281 -8.79 -14.04 8.95
CA LYS A 281 -8.20 -15.29 8.48
C LYS A 281 -9.21 -16.45 8.46
N ASN A 282 -10.00 -16.58 9.53
CA ASN A 282 -11.06 -17.59 9.63
C ASN A 282 -12.10 -17.42 8.51
N GLY A 283 -12.51 -16.18 8.23
CA GLY A 283 -13.40 -15.86 7.12
C GLY A 283 -12.81 -16.21 5.74
N LEU A 284 -11.52 -15.91 5.53
CA LEU A 284 -10.83 -16.27 4.29
C LEU A 284 -10.75 -17.80 4.08
N GLN A 285 -10.46 -18.57 5.14
CA GLN A 285 -10.39 -20.03 5.09
C GLN A 285 -11.74 -20.67 4.75
N LYS A 286 -12.83 -20.06 5.20
CA LYS A 286 -14.21 -20.50 4.93
C LYS A 286 -14.80 -19.92 3.64
N ASN A 287 -14.04 -19.08 2.95
CA ASN A 287 -14.51 -18.34 1.77
C ASN A 287 -15.72 -17.42 2.07
N GLU A 288 -15.75 -16.85 3.27
CA GLU A 288 -16.77 -15.93 3.77
C GLU A 288 -16.28 -14.47 3.82
N ALA A 289 -14.96 -14.24 3.84
CA ALA A 289 -14.37 -12.91 3.77
C ALA A 289 -13.95 -12.57 2.33
N ILE A 290 -14.14 -11.30 1.96
CA ILE A 290 -13.75 -10.77 0.66
C ILE A 290 -12.23 -10.76 0.54
N ASN A 291 -11.73 -11.19 -0.62
CA ASN A 291 -10.30 -11.26 -0.92
C ASN A 291 -9.98 -10.68 -2.31
N PRO A 292 -8.70 -10.46 -2.66
CA PRO A 292 -8.30 -9.83 -3.92
C PRO A 292 -8.90 -10.43 -5.19
N SER A 293 -9.17 -11.75 -5.22
CA SER A 293 -9.68 -12.42 -6.42
C SER A 293 -11.12 -12.02 -6.80
N TRP A 294 -11.86 -11.41 -5.89
CA TRP A 294 -13.25 -11.02 -6.08
C TRP A 294 -13.42 -9.63 -6.74
N PHE A 295 -12.31 -8.89 -6.83
CA PHE A 295 -12.30 -7.55 -7.41
C PHE A 295 -11.83 -7.54 -8.86
N ASP A 296 -12.15 -6.44 -9.56
CA ASP A 296 -11.50 -6.11 -10.83
C ASP A 296 -10.00 -5.84 -10.65
N ASP A 297 -9.29 -5.67 -11.77
CA ASP A 297 -7.83 -5.49 -11.74
C ASP A 297 -7.40 -4.25 -10.96
N ARG A 298 -8.23 -3.20 -10.99
CA ARG A 298 -7.95 -1.93 -10.33
C ARG A 298 -7.91 -2.04 -8.80
N TYR A 299 -8.82 -2.85 -8.22
CA TYR A 299 -8.92 -3.06 -6.77
C TYR A 299 -8.22 -4.33 -6.29
N CYS A 300 -8.10 -5.35 -7.15
CA CYS A 300 -7.30 -6.53 -6.87
C CYS A 300 -5.85 -6.18 -6.56
N LEU A 301 -5.24 -5.29 -7.36
CA LEU A 301 -3.82 -4.96 -7.27
C LEU A 301 -3.41 -4.39 -5.90
N PRO A 302 -3.98 -3.27 -5.40
CA PRO A 302 -3.57 -2.72 -4.11
C PRO A 302 -3.88 -3.65 -2.93
N LEU A 303 -4.98 -4.42 -3.01
CA LEU A 303 -5.30 -5.39 -1.96
C LEU A 303 -4.32 -6.57 -1.96
N ALA A 304 -3.92 -7.06 -3.13
CA ALA A 304 -2.90 -8.10 -3.26
C ALA A 304 -1.52 -7.63 -2.79
N ILE A 305 -1.19 -6.34 -2.97
CA ILE A 305 0.03 -5.73 -2.42
C ILE A 305 0.01 -5.80 -0.90
N ASP A 306 -1.06 -5.37 -0.26
CA ASP A 306 -1.16 -5.36 1.21
C ASP A 306 -1.11 -6.78 1.80
N TYR A 307 -1.78 -7.75 1.15
CA TYR A 307 -1.72 -9.16 1.52
C TYR A 307 -0.29 -9.72 1.41
N LEU A 308 0.39 -9.45 0.31
CA LEU A 308 1.76 -9.92 0.11
C LEU A 308 2.73 -9.24 1.09
N GLN A 309 2.54 -7.95 1.35
CA GLN A 309 3.32 -7.18 2.33
C GLN A 309 3.15 -7.74 3.74
N THR A 310 1.93 -8.15 4.11
CA THR A 310 1.63 -8.82 5.38
C THR A 310 2.42 -10.12 5.53
N ALA A 311 2.43 -10.96 4.48
CA ALA A 311 3.16 -12.22 4.48
C ALA A 311 4.68 -12.04 4.47
N VAL A 312 5.18 -11.07 3.71
CA VAL A 312 6.62 -10.71 3.66
C VAL A 312 7.10 -10.22 5.02
N PHE A 313 6.31 -9.41 5.71
CA PHE A 313 6.63 -8.92 7.05
C PHE A 313 6.66 -10.05 8.08
N ASP A 314 5.71 -10.99 7.99
CA ASP A 314 5.64 -12.15 8.88
C ASP A 314 6.82 -13.12 8.69
N ALA A 315 7.36 -13.22 7.49
CA ALA A 315 8.52 -14.06 7.16
C ALA A 315 9.87 -13.48 7.65
N ASP A 316 9.85 -12.41 8.44
CA ASP A 316 11.03 -11.69 8.97
C ASP A 316 12.08 -11.37 7.89
N ILE A 317 11.59 -11.07 6.69
CA ILE A 317 12.43 -10.53 5.64
C ILE A 317 12.71 -9.09 6.06
N THR A 318 13.91 -8.83 6.55
CA THR A 318 14.38 -7.54 7.09
C THR A 318 14.36 -6.43 6.02
N CYS A 319 13.16 -6.11 5.56
CA CYS A 319 12.92 -5.01 4.62
C CYS A 319 12.78 -3.66 5.33
N TYR A 320 12.71 -3.66 6.67
CA TYR A 320 12.45 -2.44 7.46
C TYR A 320 13.64 -2.08 8.35
N PRO A 321 13.89 -0.79 8.61
CA PRO A 321 14.97 -0.35 9.49
C PRO A 321 14.83 -0.98 10.87
N THR A 322 15.93 -1.48 11.41
CA THR A 322 15.93 -1.97 12.81
C THR A 322 15.82 -0.79 13.77
N PRO A 323 15.29 -0.99 15.00
CA PRO A 323 15.16 0.09 15.99
C PRO A 323 16.50 0.79 16.34
N THR A 324 17.62 0.11 16.12
CA THR A 324 18.98 0.66 16.34
C THR A 324 19.38 1.65 15.22
N GLU A 325 18.96 1.44 14.00
CA GLU A 325 19.30 2.30 12.85
C GLU A 325 18.53 3.63 12.85
N VAL A 326 17.38 3.68 13.56
CA VAL A 326 16.53 4.88 13.68
C VAL A 326 17.07 5.87 14.72
N LYS A 327 17.89 5.43 15.71
CA LYS A 327 18.39 6.28 16.80
C LYS A 327 19.73 6.96 16.51
N GLU A 328 20.44 6.60 15.44
CA GLU A 328 21.77 7.11 15.12
C GLU A 328 21.77 8.14 13.97
N LYS A 329 20.63 8.64 13.55
CA LYS A 329 20.48 9.72 12.58
C LYS A 329 19.68 10.86 13.19
#